data_c1482904e17bd20b10ca699e20f61ebc
#
_entry.id   c1482904e17bd20b10ca699e20f61ebc
#
_cell.length_a   1.000
_cell.length_b   1.000
_cell.length_c   1.000
_cell.angle_alpha   90.00
_cell.angle_beta   90.00
_cell.angle_gamma   90.00
#
_symmetry.space_group_name_H-M   'P 1'
#
loop_
_entity.id
_entity.type
_entity.pdbx_description
1 polymer ?
#
loop_
_entity_poly.entity_id
_entity_poly.type
_entity_poly.pdbx_seq_one_letter_code
_entity_poly.pdbx_strand_id
1 'polypeptide(L)'
;MSTGEKVTALSRDFGSQRRLAELLGVNAAQVTRWRRGQGIDDLNARRVDLLELVMAHLLRLYSADVAERWLVGMNPSLGGRRPVDLIRRGQAREVLDAIANEQAGSFA
;
A
#
# COMPACT_ATOMS: atom_id res chain seq x y z
N MET A 1 9.07 -13.23 -1.91
CA MET A 1 9.12 -12.47 -0.64
C MET A 1 7.98 -12.96 0.26
N SER A 2 8.27 -13.29 1.52
CA SER A 2 7.25 -13.71 2.48
C SER A 2 6.39 -12.53 2.93
N THR A 3 5.24 -12.82 3.53
CA THR A 3 4.38 -11.78 4.12
C THR A 3 5.14 -10.97 5.17
N GLY A 4 5.89 -11.63 6.04
CA GLY A 4 6.69 -10.94 7.06
C GLY A 4 7.72 -10.00 6.46
N GLU A 5 8.37 -10.40 5.38
CA GLU A 5 9.32 -9.55 4.66
C GLU A 5 8.64 -8.34 4.00
N LYS A 6 7.45 -8.55 3.41
CA LYS A 6 6.66 -7.45 2.85
C LYS A 6 6.25 -6.44 3.91
N VAL A 7 5.78 -6.93 5.06
CA VAL A 7 5.40 -6.07 6.20
C VAL A 7 6.60 -5.28 6.71
N THR A 8 7.77 -5.91 6.80
CA THR A 8 9.00 -5.23 7.23
C THR A 8 9.39 -4.12 6.23
N ALA A 9 9.34 -4.42 4.93
CA ALA A 9 9.67 -3.44 3.89
C ALA A 9 8.69 -2.27 3.92
N LEU A 10 7.39 -2.54 4.02
CA LEU A 10 6.36 -1.49 4.09
C LEU A 10 6.50 -0.63 5.35
N SER A 11 6.78 -1.24 6.49
CA SER A 11 7.01 -0.49 7.73
C SER A 11 8.19 0.47 7.60
N ARG A 12 9.24 0.05 6.89
CA ARG A 12 10.39 0.90 6.60
C ARG A 12 10.00 2.06 5.68
N ASP A 13 9.25 1.77 4.62
CA ASP A 13 8.83 2.79 3.65
C ASP A 13 7.98 3.88 4.30
N PHE A 14 7.08 3.50 5.21
CA PHE A 14 6.18 4.44 5.90
C PHE A 14 6.76 4.98 7.21
N GLY A 15 7.93 4.54 7.60
CA GLY A 15 8.64 5.04 8.78
C GLY A 15 8.33 4.31 10.08
N SER A 16 7.24 3.56 10.18
CA SER A 16 6.89 2.80 11.37
C SER A 16 5.82 1.76 11.11
N GLN A 17 5.74 0.76 12.00
CA GLN A 17 4.63 -0.22 11.99
C GLN A 17 3.29 0.44 12.32
N ARG A 18 3.31 1.45 13.18
CA ARG A 18 2.09 2.21 13.52
C ARG A 18 1.50 2.87 12.27
N ARG A 19 2.34 3.52 11.47
CA ARG A 19 1.85 4.17 10.25
C ARG A 19 1.31 3.15 9.25
N LEU A 20 1.98 2.03 9.09
CA LEU A 20 1.47 0.94 8.23
C LEU A 20 0.12 0.44 8.74
N ALA A 21 -0.03 0.25 10.04
CA ALA A 21 -1.29 -0.16 10.64
C ALA A 21 -2.41 0.85 10.35
N GLU A 22 -2.14 2.14 10.48
CA GLU A 22 -3.09 3.20 10.15
C GLU A 22 -3.54 3.12 8.69
N LEU A 23 -2.58 2.96 7.78
CA LEU A 23 -2.89 2.88 6.35
C LEU A 23 -3.74 1.66 6.01
N LEU A 24 -3.49 0.53 6.65
CA LEU A 24 -4.25 -0.70 6.43
C LEU A 24 -5.56 -0.76 7.24
N GLY A 25 -5.77 0.15 8.18
CA GLY A 25 -6.96 0.16 9.02
C GLY A 25 -6.97 -0.95 10.07
N VAL A 26 -5.79 -1.34 10.59
CA VAL A 26 -5.62 -2.38 11.61
C VAL A 26 -4.83 -1.81 12.79
N ASN A 27 -4.69 -2.58 13.87
CA ASN A 27 -3.88 -2.13 15.00
C ASN A 27 -2.42 -2.54 14.84
N ALA A 28 -1.52 -1.82 15.54
CA ALA A 28 -0.08 -2.06 15.44
C ALA A 28 0.34 -3.44 15.95
N ALA A 29 -0.40 -4.02 16.91
CA ALA A 29 -0.10 -5.37 17.41
C ALA A 29 -0.31 -6.43 16.33
N GLN A 30 -1.31 -6.26 15.46
CA GLN A 30 -1.52 -7.15 14.32
C GLN A 30 -0.33 -7.09 13.35
N VAL A 31 0.14 -5.89 13.04
CA VAL A 31 1.30 -5.69 12.15
C VAL A 31 2.54 -6.36 12.75
N THR A 32 2.75 -6.24 14.06
CA THR A 32 3.86 -6.89 14.75
C THR A 32 3.81 -8.42 14.59
N ARG A 33 2.61 -9.01 14.76
CA ARG A 33 2.45 -10.47 14.58
C ARG A 33 2.71 -10.89 13.13
N TRP A 34 2.20 -10.13 12.16
CA TRP A 34 2.39 -10.43 10.74
C TRP A 34 3.85 -10.36 10.34
N ARG A 35 4.59 -9.40 10.89
CA ARG A 35 6.03 -9.29 10.63
C ARG A 35 6.77 -10.57 11.05
N ARG A 36 6.27 -11.23 12.10
CA ARG A 36 6.81 -12.49 12.60
C ARG A 36 6.26 -13.72 11.85
N GLY A 37 5.43 -13.51 10.83
CA GLY A 37 4.81 -14.58 10.07
C GLY A 37 3.63 -15.24 10.76
N GLN A 38 2.97 -14.53 11.70
CA GLN A 38 1.89 -15.09 12.52
C GLN A 38 0.55 -14.39 12.23
N GLY A 39 -0.49 -15.21 12.19
CA GLY A 39 -1.88 -14.74 12.35
C GLY A 39 -2.45 -13.85 11.29
N ILE A 40 -1.89 -13.85 10.06
CA ILE A 40 -2.48 -13.05 8.99
C ILE A 40 -3.58 -13.86 8.29
N ASP A 41 -4.77 -13.28 8.21
CA ASP A 41 -5.89 -13.85 7.47
C ASP A 41 -5.78 -13.51 5.98
N ASP A 42 -6.59 -14.18 5.15
CA ASP A 42 -6.52 -14.05 3.70
C ASP A 42 -6.80 -12.62 3.22
N LEU A 43 -7.75 -11.93 3.82
CA LEU A 43 -8.08 -10.56 3.44
C LEU A 43 -6.90 -9.61 3.70
N ASN A 44 -6.32 -9.70 4.88
CA ASN A 44 -5.17 -8.86 5.23
C ASN A 44 -3.93 -9.24 4.44
N ALA A 45 -3.73 -10.51 4.13
CA ALA A 45 -2.65 -10.95 3.25
C ALA A 45 -2.77 -10.29 1.87
N ARG A 46 -3.97 -10.25 1.30
CA ARG A 46 -4.22 -9.57 0.01
C ARG A 46 -3.99 -8.08 0.09
N ARG A 47 -4.37 -7.44 1.19
CA ARG A 47 -4.11 -6.01 1.42
C ARG A 47 -2.62 -5.71 1.46
N VAL A 48 -1.86 -6.51 2.19
CA VAL A 48 -0.40 -6.38 2.26
C VAL A 48 0.23 -6.59 0.89
N ASP A 49 -0.17 -7.64 0.19
CA ASP A 49 0.35 -7.93 -1.15
C ASP A 49 0.07 -6.77 -2.12
N LEU A 50 -1.15 -6.24 -2.11
CA LEU A 50 -1.53 -5.15 -2.99
C LEU A 50 -0.76 -3.87 -2.63
N LEU A 51 -0.66 -3.53 -1.35
CA LEU A 51 0.08 -2.34 -0.92
C LEU A 51 1.56 -2.45 -1.28
N GLU A 52 2.16 -3.63 -1.12
CA GLU A 52 3.55 -3.86 -1.50
C GLU A 52 3.76 -3.66 -3.00
N LEU A 53 2.88 -4.23 -3.82
CA LEU A 53 2.94 -4.08 -5.27
C LEU A 53 2.79 -2.61 -5.68
N VAL A 54 1.84 -1.91 -5.10
CA VAL A 54 1.60 -0.48 -5.36
C VAL A 54 2.83 0.35 -4.99
N MET A 55 3.40 0.11 -3.80
CA MET A 55 4.60 0.82 -3.36
C MET A 55 5.81 0.51 -4.25
N ALA A 56 5.97 -0.72 -4.70
CA ALA A 56 7.05 -1.07 -5.62
C ALA A 56 6.98 -0.24 -6.91
N HIS A 57 5.78 -0.01 -7.44
CA HIS A 57 5.59 0.85 -8.61
C HIS A 57 5.79 2.33 -8.29
N LEU A 58 5.22 2.82 -7.19
CA LEU A 58 5.31 4.24 -6.84
C LEU A 58 6.74 4.67 -6.52
N LEU A 59 7.52 3.82 -5.87
CA LEU A 59 8.90 4.13 -5.50
C LEU A 59 9.84 4.19 -6.71
N ARG A 60 9.41 3.73 -7.87
CA ARG A 60 10.14 3.94 -9.12
C ARG A 60 9.95 5.36 -9.67
N LEU A 61 8.90 6.05 -9.24
CA LEU A 61 8.54 7.39 -9.71
C LEU A 61 8.80 8.45 -8.64
N TYR A 62 8.63 8.11 -7.36
CA TYR A 62 8.55 9.06 -6.26
C TYR A 62 9.37 8.60 -5.06
N SER A 63 9.70 9.56 -4.18
CA SER A 63 10.20 9.24 -2.84
C SER A 63 9.09 8.57 -2.00
N ALA A 64 9.48 7.95 -0.89
CA ALA A 64 8.52 7.31 0.01
C ALA A 64 7.45 8.30 0.52
N ASP A 65 7.85 9.53 0.84
CA ASP A 65 6.91 10.57 1.31
C ASP A 65 5.87 10.93 0.25
N VAL A 66 6.30 11.09 -1.00
CA VAL A 66 5.40 11.42 -2.11
C VAL A 66 4.50 10.23 -2.41
N ALA A 67 5.04 9.01 -2.38
CA ALA A 67 4.25 7.80 -2.58
C ALA A 67 3.15 7.66 -1.52
N GLU A 68 3.46 7.96 -0.26
CA GLU A 68 2.44 7.94 0.80
C GLU A 68 1.37 8.99 0.55
N ARG A 69 1.74 10.20 0.14
CA ARG A 69 0.76 11.24 -0.21
C ARG A 69 -0.14 10.82 -1.36
N TRP A 70 0.41 10.11 -2.35
CA TRP A 70 -0.40 9.56 -3.45
C TRP A 70 -1.45 8.58 -2.91
N LEU A 71 -1.06 7.72 -1.98
CA LEU A 71 -1.97 6.72 -1.39
C LEU A 71 -3.15 7.35 -0.66
N VAL A 72 -2.92 8.44 0.07
CA VAL A 72 -3.94 9.05 0.93
C VAL A 72 -4.65 10.24 0.30
N GLY A 73 -4.20 10.69 -0.86
CA GLY A 73 -4.82 11.80 -1.58
C GLY A 73 -5.96 11.36 -2.46
N MET A 74 -6.92 12.25 -2.72
CA MET A 74 -7.98 12.00 -3.68
C MET A 74 -7.39 11.88 -5.08
N ASN A 75 -7.81 10.88 -5.85
CA ASN A 75 -7.23 10.58 -7.14
C ASN A 75 -8.28 10.72 -8.25
N PRO A 76 -8.07 11.61 -9.23
CA PRO A 76 -9.01 11.78 -10.34
C PRO A 76 -9.27 10.50 -11.14
N SER A 77 -8.24 9.66 -11.33
CA SER A 77 -8.36 8.38 -12.02
C SER A 77 -9.26 7.39 -11.26
N LEU A 78 -9.55 7.65 -9.98
CA LEU A 78 -10.41 6.82 -9.14
C LEU A 78 -11.75 7.50 -8.83
N GLY A 79 -12.12 8.50 -9.62
CA GLY A 79 -13.34 9.26 -9.36
C GLY A 79 -13.28 10.07 -8.08
N GLY A 80 -12.10 10.54 -7.69
CA GLY A 80 -11.88 11.29 -6.46
C GLY A 80 -11.68 10.45 -5.20
N ARG A 81 -11.75 9.12 -5.32
CA ARG A 81 -11.51 8.22 -4.17
C ARG A 81 -10.01 8.14 -3.88
N ARG A 82 -9.67 7.80 -2.63
CA ARG A 82 -8.28 7.61 -2.23
C ARG A 82 -7.82 6.19 -2.56
N PRO A 83 -6.62 6.03 -3.14
CA PRO A 83 -6.08 4.68 -3.41
C PRO A 83 -6.05 3.77 -2.18
N VAL A 84 -5.70 4.31 -1.00
CA VAL A 84 -5.63 3.53 0.24
C VAL A 84 -6.98 2.90 0.60
N ASP A 85 -8.09 3.57 0.32
CA ASP A 85 -9.43 3.02 0.61
C ASP A 85 -9.74 1.81 -0.27
N LEU A 86 -9.32 1.85 -1.53
CA LEU A 86 -9.49 0.73 -2.45
C LEU A 86 -8.58 -0.45 -2.06
N ILE A 87 -7.36 -0.18 -1.60
CA ILE A 87 -6.45 -1.21 -1.09
C ILE A 87 -7.08 -1.92 0.11
N ARG A 88 -7.66 -1.17 1.03
CA ARG A 88 -8.35 -1.75 2.20
C ARG A 88 -9.51 -2.66 1.80
N ARG A 89 -10.17 -2.37 0.68
CA ARG A 89 -11.26 -3.18 0.14
C ARG A 89 -10.78 -4.33 -0.73
N GLY A 90 -9.48 -4.43 -0.99
CA GLY A 90 -8.91 -5.44 -1.87
C GLY A 90 -9.22 -5.22 -3.34
N GLN A 91 -9.58 -4.00 -3.74
CA GLN A 91 -9.93 -3.66 -5.12
C GLN A 91 -8.67 -3.35 -5.92
N ALA A 92 -7.96 -4.39 -6.32
CA ALA A 92 -6.65 -4.29 -6.94
C ALA A 92 -6.69 -3.63 -8.33
N ARG A 93 -7.68 -4.00 -9.15
CA ARG A 93 -7.71 -3.61 -10.57
C ARG A 93 -7.73 -2.09 -10.75
N GLU A 94 -8.63 -1.41 -10.04
CA GLU A 94 -8.75 0.03 -10.16
C GLU A 94 -7.49 0.77 -9.72
N VAL A 95 -6.86 0.30 -8.63
CA VAL A 95 -5.62 0.90 -8.13
C VAL A 95 -4.48 0.69 -9.11
N LEU A 96 -4.35 -0.51 -9.67
CA LEU A 96 -3.30 -0.80 -10.66
C LEU A 96 -3.49 0.01 -11.94
N ASP A 97 -4.73 0.21 -12.37
CA ASP A 97 -5.03 1.08 -13.52
C ASP A 97 -4.65 2.54 -13.23
N ALA A 98 -4.90 3.02 -12.02
CA ALA A 98 -4.51 4.37 -11.60
C ALA A 98 -2.99 4.53 -11.60
N ILE A 99 -2.25 3.52 -11.16
CA ILE A 99 -0.78 3.51 -11.21
C ILE A 99 -0.28 3.54 -12.65
N ALA A 100 -0.90 2.76 -13.54
CA ALA A 100 -0.54 2.77 -14.96
C ALA A 100 -0.71 4.18 -15.55
N ASN A 101 -1.76 4.90 -15.15
CA ASN A 101 -1.96 6.30 -15.56
C ASN A 101 -0.87 7.21 -15.02
N GLU A 102 -0.44 7.03 -13.78
CA GLU A 102 0.70 7.78 -13.21
C GLU A 102 1.98 7.51 -13.99
N GLN A 103 2.27 6.26 -14.29
CA GLN A 103 3.47 5.87 -15.05
C GLN A 103 3.45 6.46 -16.45
N ALA A 104 2.32 6.43 -17.13
CA ALA A 104 2.15 7.03 -18.44
C ALA A 104 2.36 8.56 -18.39
N GLY A 105 1.80 9.22 -17.38
CA GLY A 105 1.92 10.67 -17.18
C GLY A 105 3.35 11.12 -16.93
N SER A 106 4.19 10.28 -16.29
CA SER A 106 5.57 10.64 -15.99
C SER A 106 6.48 10.64 -17.22
N PHE A 107 6.03 10.16 -18.37
CA PHE A 107 6.75 10.20 -19.64
C PHE A 107 6.19 11.25 -20.61
N ALA A 108 5.18 11.95 -20.20
CA ALA A 108 4.52 12.95 -21.06
C ALA A 108 5.33 14.23 -21.19
#